data_a2809edc71faaad361eb1ebef488e0f6
#
_entry.id   a2809edc71faaad361eb1ebef488e0f6
#
_cell.length_a   1.000
_cell.length_b   1.000
_cell.length_c   1.000
_cell.angle_alpha   90.00
_cell.angle_beta   90.00
_cell.angle_gamma   90.00
#
_symmetry.space_group_name_H-M   'P 1'
#
loop_
_entity.id
_entity.type
_entity.pdbx_description
1 polymer ?
#
loop_
_entity_poly.entity_id
_entity_poly.type
_entity_poly.pdbx_seq_one_letter_code
_entity_poly.pdbx_strand_id
1 'polypeptide(L)'
;MHFEESDEEKMFREAVHDFAQKYVAPVWKEYDEKTHEIPRSLIKKMAEQMLWAPTVSEEYGGAGMSMTMACIAAEELAKADLSIALPVMYLVEASWALGFDMYGTPEAKREILPRVTKGDLFFGIATTEPTGGSDLVNTTKTIIKPKGDKFVVNGEKVYISGVKESEKYGGVYWTLGKEDPKGDHKTMTAFILPLNMGKGLHPGITTTLFDDMGRMGVSTGGFNIENVEIPKHYIIGQRGRGFYQAMESFSAARVLIGATCLGAAQTCLDIDIDYVKQRKQFGRPLGAFEGVQFEIVDSHMAIEADRLLVYKAAWMWDQHYRNGRKDISKLDIAKAT
;
A
#
# COMPACT_ATOMS: atom_id res chain seq x y z
N MET A 1 -14.97 -15.12 -21.03
CA MET A 1 -13.85 -14.48 -20.33
C MET A 1 -13.50 -13.24 -21.15
N HIS A 2 -13.62 -12.05 -20.60
CA HIS A 2 -13.21 -10.84 -21.28
C HIS A 2 -11.81 -10.50 -20.76
N PHE A 3 -10.84 -10.40 -21.67
CA PHE A 3 -9.45 -10.03 -21.35
C PHE A 3 -9.17 -8.55 -21.65
N GLU A 4 -10.12 -7.88 -22.28
CA GLU A 4 -10.01 -6.47 -22.64
C GLU A 4 -10.57 -5.59 -21.51
N GLU A 5 -9.91 -4.47 -21.28
CA GLU A 5 -10.43 -3.41 -20.42
C GLU A 5 -11.69 -2.82 -21.02
N SER A 6 -12.64 -2.48 -20.16
CA SER A 6 -13.81 -1.69 -20.55
C SER A 6 -13.40 -0.29 -21.02
N ASP A 7 -14.30 0.40 -21.72
CA ASP A 7 -14.01 1.76 -22.16
C ASP A 7 -13.76 2.73 -20.99
N GLU A 8 -14.43 2.51 -19.85
CA GLU A 8 -14.21 3.26 -18.61
C GLU A 8 -12.80 3.01 -18.05
N GLU A 9 -12.37 1.74 -17.99
CA GLU A 9 -11.02 1.39 -17.53
C GLU A 9 -9.93 1.95 -18.44
N LYS A 10 -10.12 1.92 -19.76
CA LYS A 10 -9.19 2.53 -20.74
C LYS A 10 -9.07 4.03 -20.53
N MET A 11 -10.20 4.73 -20.46
CA MET A 11 -10.21 6.18 -20.21
C MET A 11 -9.55 6.53 -18.88
N PHE A 12 -9.80 5.74 -17.84
CA PHE A 12 -9.16 5.93 -16.54
C PHE A 12 -7.66 5.70 -16.60
N ARG A 13 -7.21 4.64 -17.28
CA ARG A 13 -5.78 4.36 -17.51
C ARG A 13 -5.09 5.53 -18.20
N GLU A 14 -5.68 6.07 -19.29
CA GLU A 14 -5.15 7.22 -20.00
C GLU A 14 -5.03 8.45 -19.10
N ALA A 15 -6.07 8.72 -18.30
CA ALA A 15 -6.06 9.86 -17.38
C ALA A 15 -4.98 9.73 -16.29
N VAL A 16 -4.80 8.52 -15.72
CA VAL A 16 -3.74 8.26 -14.72
C VAL A 16 -2.35 8.30 -15.38
N HIS A 17 -2.21 7.75 -16.59
CA HIS A 17 -0.98 7.84 -17.37
C HIS A 17 -0.55 9.29 -17.57
N ASP A 18 -1.44 10.13 -18.08
CA ASP A 18 -1.17 11.54 -18.31
C ASP A 18 -0.79 12.28 -17.03
N PHE A 19 -1.51 11.99 -15.95
CA PHE A 19 -1.16 12.52 -14.61
C PHE A 19 0.25 12.10 -14.20
N ALA A 20 0.56 10.81 -14.31
CA ALA A 20 1.84 10.24 -13.89
C ALA A 20 3.01 10.80 -14.72
N GLN A 21 2.86 10.88 -16.07
CA GLN A 21 3.88 11.46 -16.95
C GLN A 21 4.08 12.95 -16.68
N LYS A 22 3.03 13.68 -16.37
CA LYS A 22 3.11 15.13 -16.14
C LYS A 22 3.67 15.50 -14.76
N TYR A 23 3.33 14.75 -13.71
CA TYR A 23 3.60 15.18 -12.34
C TYR A 23 4.54 14.24 -11.57
N VAL A 24 4.68 12.98 -11.96
CA VAL A 24 5.53 11.99 -11.27
C VAL A 24 6.86 11.81 -12.00
N ALA A 25 6.82 11.49 -13.30
CA ALA A 25 8.01 11.22 -14.09
C ALA A 25 9.11 12.31 -14.01
N PRO A 26 8.78 13.62 -13.98
CA PRO A 26 9.81 14.66 -13.89
C PRO A 26 10.49 14.79 -12.53
N VAL A 27 9.90 14.25 -11.45
CA VAL A 27 10.34 14.54 -10.08
C VAL A 27 10.80 13.31 -9.27
N TRP A 28 10.56 12.09 -9.75
CA TRP A 28 10.87 10.88 -8.96
C TRP A 28 12.37 10.75 -8.61
N LYS A 29 13.27 11.09 -9.52
CA LYS A 29 14.72 11.08 -9.24
C LYS A 29 15.11 12.06 -8.16
N GLU A 30 14.46 13.22 -8.08
CA GLU A 30 14.77 14.21 -7.07
C GLU A 30 14.37 13.73 -5.67
N TYR A 31 13.17 13.17 -5.54
CA TYR A 31 12.76 12.69 -4.22
C TYR A 31 13.41 11.36 -3.82
N ASP A 32 13.84 10.53 -4.76
CA ASP A 32 14.54 9.30 -4.44
C ASP A 32 16.03 9.54 -4.17
N GLU A 33 16.72 10.28 -5.07
CA GLU A 33 18.18 10.42 -5.03
C GLU A 33 18.68 11.60 -4.17
N LYS A 34 17.85 12.61 -3.88
CA LYS A 34 18.30 13.85 -3.23
C LYS A 34 17.55 14.23 -1.96
N THR A 35 16.24 14.40 -2.04
CA THR A 35 15.47 14.92 -0.90
C THR A 35 14.99 13.84 0.05
N HIS A 36 14.91 12.60 -0.42
CA HIS A 36 14.39 11.46 0.33
C HIS A 36 13.02 11.73 0.95
N GLU A 37 12.17 12.44 0.16
CA GLU A 37 10.82 12.78 0.58
C GLU A 37 9.96 13.11 -0.65
N ILE A 38 8.85 12.38 -0.85
CA ILE A 38 7.87 12.69 -1.88
C ILE A 38 7.24 14.07 -1.58
N PRO A 39 7.23 14.99 -2.56
CA PRO A 39 6.67 16.32 -2.34
C PRO A 39 5.21 16.26 -1.89
N ARG A 40 4.89 16.90 -0.77
CA ARG A 40 3.50 16.95 -0.28
C ARG A 40 2.53 17.55 -1.29
N SER A 41 3.00 18.47 -2.13
CA SER A 41 2.21 19.03 -3.23
C SER A 41 1.78 17.98 -4.26
N LEU A 42 2.59 16.94 -4.48
CA LEU A 42 2.24 15.82 -5.37
C LEU A 42 1.14 14.97 -4.75
N ILE A 43 1.25 14.63 -3.44
CA ILE A 43 0.21 13.92 -2.70
C ILE A 43 -1.11 14.69 -2.74
N LYS A 44 -1.07 16.02 -2.56
CA LYS A 44 -2.26 16.87 -2.66
C LYS A 44 -2.89 16.86 -4.05
N LYS A 45 -2.07 16.91 -5.11
CA LYS A 45 -2.58 16.76 -6.48
C LYS A 45 -3.23 15.40 -6.74
N MET A 46 -2.66 14.31 -6.19
CA MET A 46 -3.30 12.98 -6.26
C MET A 46 -4.65 12.97 -5.53
N ALA A 47 -4.72 13.57 -4.36
CA ALA A 47 -5.96 13.67 -3.60
C ALA A 47 -7.04 14.50 -4.34
N GLU A 48 -6.67 15.62 -4.96
CA GLU A 48 -7.56 16.44 -5.80
C GLU A 48 -8.13 15.66 -7.01
N GLN A 49 -7.37 14.69 -7.54
CA GLN A 49 -7.80 13.80 -8.62
C GLN A 49 -8.42 12.48 -8.11
N MET A 50 -8.71 12.38 -6.81
CA MET A 50 -9.21 11.17 -6.14
C MET A 50 -8.32 9.94 -6.34
N LEU A 51 -7.03 10.14 -6.60
CA LEU A 51 -6.02 9.08 -6.73
C LEU A 51 -5.31 8.76 -5.41
N TRP A 52 -5.60 9.48 -4.32
CA TRP A 52 -5.05 9.20 -3.00
C TRP A 52 -6.09 8.49 -2.13
N ALA A 53 -5.75 7.30 -1.61
CA ALA A 53 -6.71 6.41 -0.94
C ALA A 53 -8.01 6.16 -1.76
N PRO A 54 -7.92 5.81 -3.05
CA PRO A 54 -9.03 5.86 -3.99
C PRO A 54 -10.12 4.81 -3.71
N THR A 55 -9.78 3.75 -2.98
CA THR A 55 -10.67 2.64 -2.63
C THR A 55 -11.59 2.94 -1.45
N VAL A 56 -11.30 4.00 -0.68
CA VAL A 56 -12.16 4.48 0.41
C VAL A 56 -13.50 4.94 -0.16
N SER A 57 -14.58 4.64 0.55
CA SER A 57 -15.95 4.98 0.13
C SER A 57 -16.15 6.49 -0.02
N GLU A 58 -17.08 6.87 -0.90
CA GLU A 58 -17.45 8.26 -1.19
C GLU A 58 -17.93 9.00 0.05
N GLU A 59 -18.60 8.30 0.98
CA GLU A 59 -19.06 8.85 2.27
C GLU A 59 -17.92 9.53 3.04
N TYR A 60 -16.68 9.03 2.89
CA TYR A 60 -15.50 9.58 3.58
C TYR A 60 -14.54 10.32 2.64
N GLY A 61 -15.00 10.66 1.44
CA GLY A 61 -14.25 11.49 0.48
C GLY A 61 -13.28 10.72 -0.42
N GLY A 62 -13.35 9.39 -0.45
CA GLY A 62 -12.69 8.56 -1.44
C GLY A 62 -13.50 8.47 -2.73
N ALA A 63 -12.97 7.78 -3.73
CA ALA A 63 -13.67 7.53 -5.00
C ALA A 63 -14.45 6.20 -5.01
N GLY A 64 -14.35 5.39 -3.96
CA GLY A 64 -14.96 4.06 -3.93
C GLY A 64 -14.49 3.15 -5.07
N MET A 65 -13.27 3.33 -5.57
CA MET A 65 -12.75 2.60 -6.72
C MET A 65 -12.73 1.09 -6.49
N SER A 66 -12.92 0.33 -7.57
CA SER A 66 -12.71 -1.11 -7.58
C SER A 66 -11.23 -1.45 -7.39
N MET A 67 -10.95 -2.69 -6.98
CA MET A 67 -9.57 -3.17 -6.89
C MET A 67 -8.91 -3.19 -8.27
N THR A 68 -9.67 -3.51 -9.32
CA THR A 68 -9.20 -3.46 -10.71
C THR A 68 -8.74 -2.06 -11.09
N MET A 69 -9.54 -1.02 -10.84
CA MET A 69 -9.15 0.36 -11.11
C MET A 69 -7.97 0.82 -10.24
N ALA A 70 -7.95 0.42 -8.97
CA ALA A 70 -6.81 0.71 -8.11
C ALA A 70 -5.50 0.07 -8.60
N CYS A 71 -5.56 -1.12 -9.21
CA CYS A 71 -4.42 -1.77 -9.86
C CYS A 71 -3.98 -1.03 -11.13
N ILE A 72 -4.91 -0.54 -11.96
CA ILE A 72 -4.60 0.30 -13.12
C ILE A 72 -3.82 1.54 -12.68
N ALA A 73 -4.28 2.21 -11.63
CA ALA A 73 -3.57 3.39 -11.12
C ALA A 73 -2.18 3.04 -10.55
N ALA A 74 -2.05 1.94 -9.80
CA ALA A 74 -0.77 1.48 -9.28
C ALA A 74 0.24 1.18 -10.39
N GLU A 75 -0.20 0.50 -11.46
CA GLU A 75 0.61 0.17 -12.63
C GLU A 75 1.08 1.44 -13.36
N GLU A 76 0.19 2.38 -13.65
CA GLU A 76 0.55 3.62 -14.37
C GLU A 76 1.45 4.54 -13.53
N LEU A 77 1.22 4.65 -12.23
CA LEU A 77 2.12 5.39 -11.34
C LEU A 77 3.52 4.77 -11.31
N ALA A 78 3.62 3.43 -11.30
CA ALA A 78 4.90 2.73 -11.28
C ALA A 78 5.64 2.78 -12.63
N LYS A 79 4.95 2.96 -13.74
CA LYS A 79 5.59 3.26 -15.04
C LYS A 79 6.33 4.60 -15.01
N ALA A 80 5.87 5.55 -14.22
CA ALA A 80 6.44 6.89 -14.14
C ALA A 80 7.47 7.06 -13.01
N ASP A 81 7.43 6.22 -11.99
CA ASP A 81 8.35 6.25 -10.82
C ASP A 81 9.11 4.93 -10.71
N LEU A 82 10.30 4.89 -11.30
CA LEU A 82 11.16 3.70 -11.24
C LEU A 82 11.80 3.44 -9.86
N SER A 83 11.73 4.39 -8.93
CA SER A 83 12.10 4.14 -7.53
C SER A 83 11.01 3.36 -6.79
N ILE A 84 9.81 3.31 -7.35
CA ILE A 84 8.57 2.76 -6.76
C ILE A 84 8.17 3.37 -5.40
N ALA A 85 8.77 4.49 -5.00
CA ALA A 85 8.48 5.12 -3.71
C ALA A 85 7.02 5.62 -3.63
N LEU A 86 6.58 6.41 -4.62
CA LEU A 86 5.19 6.89 -4.68
C LEU A 86 4.17 5.76 -4.89
N PRO A 87 4.39 4.79 -5.82
CA PRO A 87 3.50 3.64 -5.94
C PRO A 87 3.36 2.82 -4.66
N VAL A 88 4.43 2.68 -3.87
CA VAL A 88 4.36 2.00 -2.56
C VAL A 88 3.56 2.82 -1.54
N MET A 89 3.72 4.13 -1.45
CA MET A 89 2.82 4.95 -0.63
C MET A 89 1.36 4.80 -1.08
N TYR A 90 1.11 4.89 -2.39
CA TYR A 90 -0.22 4.72 -2.97
C TYR A 90 -0.85 3.38 -2.58
N LEU A 91 -0.13 2.26 -2.75
CA LEU A 91 -0.68 0.94 -2.43
C LEU A 91 -0.99 0.77 -0.94
N VAL A 92 -0.18 1.36 -0.06
CA VAL A 92 -0.43 1.33 1.39
C VAL A 92 -1.72 2.07 1.72
N GLU A 93 -1.90 3.26 1.19
CA GLU A 93 -3.13 4.04 1.36
C GLU A 93 -4.36 3.30 0.77
N ALA A 94 -4.25 2.81 -0.47
CA ALA A 94 -5.35 2.14 -1.15
C ALA A 94 -5.76 0.81 -0.51
N SER A 95 -4.84 0.07 0.11
CA SER A 95 -5.16 -1.24 0.71
C SER A 95 -5.56 -1.15 2.18
N TRP A 96 -4.82 -0.38 2.99
CA TRP A 96 -5.03 -0.36 4.44
C TRP A 96 -6.12 0.60 4.88
N ALA A 97 -6.28 1.73 4.18
CA ALA A 97 -7.44 2.59 4.40
C ALA A 97 -8.74 1.88 3.96
N LEU A 98 -8.71 1.05 2.88
CA LEU A 98 -9.82 0.18 2.51
C LEU A 98 -10.17 -0.80 3.63
N GLY A 99 -9.17 -1.50 4.19
CA GLY A 99 -9.39 -2.42 5.30
C GLY A 99 -9.96 -1.72 6.53
N PHE A 100 -9.56 -0.49 6.78
CA PHE A 100 -10.14 0.33 7.84
C PHE A 100 -11.56 0.80 7.52
N ASP A 101 -11.84 1.16 6.27
CA ASP A 101 -13.20 1.50 5.84
C ASP A 101 -14.16 0.31 5.97
N MET A 102 -13.69 -0.90 5.67
CA MET A 102 -14.48 -2.13 5.81
C MET A 102 -14.80 -2.47 7.28
N TYR A 103 -13.88 -2.25 8.21
CA TYR A 103 -13.96 -2.80 9.57
C TYR A 103 -13.92 -1.76 10.69
N GLY A 104 -13.54 -0.53 10.41
CA GLY A 104 -13.48 0.55 11.40
C GLY A 104 -14.87 0.94 11.93
N THR A 105 -14.90 1.45 13.15
CA THR A 105 -16.15 1.99 13.69
C THR A 105 -16.57 3.24 12.92
N PRO A 106 -17.90 3.54 12.80
CA PRO A 106 -18.35 4.75 12.10
C PRO A 106 -17.75 6.04 12.68
N GLU A 107 -17.50 6.09 13.99
CA GLU A 107 -16.92 7.23 14.66
C GLU A 107 -15.45 7.43 14.23
N ALA A 108 -14.62 6.39 14.29
CA ALA A 108 -13.23 6.46 13.89
C ALA A 108 -13.07 6.73 12.39
N LYS A 109 -13.93 6.16 11.54
CA LYS A 109 -13.91 6.42 10.10
C LYS A 109 -14.19 7.89 9.79
N ARG A 110 -15.21 8.50 10.40
CA ARG A 110 -15.52 9.93 10.23
C ARG A 110 -14.38 10.84 10.71
N GLU A 111 -13.65 10.44 11.73
CA GLU A 111 -12.53 11.21 12.25
C GLU A 111 -11.28 11.14 11.33
N ILE A 112 -10.98 9.97 10.77
CA ILE A 112 -9.70 9.65 10.15
C ILE A 112 -9.78 9.72 8.61
N LEU A 113 -10.72 9.00 7.99
CA LEU A 113 -10.74 8.81 6.54
C LEU A 113 -10.84 10.09 5.72
N PRO A 114 -11.66 11.11 6.09
CA PRO A 114 -11.70 12.36 5.33
C PRO A 114 -10.39 13.14 5.32
N ARG A 115 -9.52 12.92 6.31
CA ARG A 115 -8.18 13.51 6.35
C ARG A 115 -7.19 12.72 5.51
N VAL A 116 -7.34 11.40 5.51
CA VAL A 116 -6.56 10.47 4.68
C VAL A 116 -6.81 10.76 3.20
N THR A 117 -8.07 10.75 2.76
CA THR A 117 -8.44 10.97 1.35
C THR A 117 -8.01 12.33 0.81
N LYS A 118 -7.91 13.36 1.68
CA LYS A 118 -7.38 14.69 1.34
C LYS A 118 -5.85 14.75 1.34
N GLY A 119 -5.14 13.67 1.68
CA GLY A 119 -3.69 13.66 1.86
C GLY A 119 -3.23 14.53 3.03
N ASP A 120 -4.07 14.74 4.06
CA ASP A 120 -3.72 15.49 5.28
C ASP A 120 -3.17 14.59 6.38
N LEU A 121 -3.45 13.31 6.29
CA LEU A 121 -3.04 12.30 7.25
C LEU A 121 -2.56 11.06 6.49
N PHE A 122 -1.36 10.57 6.80
CA PHE A 122 -0.87 9.30 6.28
C PHE A 122 -1.56 8.12 6.99
N PHE A 123 -1.95 7.10 6.24
CA PHE A 123 -2.53 5.88 6.78
C PHE A 123 -1.61 4.69 6.52
N GLY A 124 -0.86 4.28 7.52
CA GLY A 124 0.12 3.21 7.40
C GLY A 124 -0.32 1.87 7.98
N ILE A 125 0.58 0.89 7.87
CA ILE A 125 0.48 -0.41 8.54
C ILE A 125 1.68 -0.62 9.46
N ALA A 126 1.45 -1.15 10.66
CA ALA A 126 2.48 -1.48 11.63
C ALA A 126 2.21 -2.83 12.29
N THR A 127 2.69 -3.91 11.66
CA THR A 127 2.51 -5.27 12.17
C THR A 127 3.82 -5.93 12.59
N THR A 128 4.91 -5.66 11.87
CA THR A 128 6.24 -6.27 12.12
C THR A 128 6.85 -5.75 13.41
N GLU A 129 7.47 -6.65 14.16
CA GLU A 129 8.19 -6.36 15.40
C GLU A 129 9.65 -6.86 15.32
N PRO A 130 10.57 -6.42 16.18
CA PRO A 130 11.95 -6.92 16.18
C PRO A 130 12.06 -8.44 16.29
N THR A 131 11.07 -9.08 16.90
CA THR A 131 10.99 -10.54 17.07
C THR A 131 10.52 -11.29 15.84
N GLY A 132 9.95 -10.60 14.82
CA GLY A 132 9.55 -11.19 13.54
C GLY A 132 8.36 -10.51 12.87
N GLY A 133 8.13 -10.88 11.61
CA GLY A 133 7.07 -10.33 10.76
C GLY A 133 6.23 -11.40 10.08
N SER A 134 6.82 -12.48 9.55
CA SER A 134 6.07 -13.54 8.86
C SER A 134 5.23 -14.39 9.83
N ASP A 135 5.77 -14.71 10.98
CA ASP A 135 5.05 -15.45 12.04
C ASP A 135 4.39 -14.47 13.02
N LEU A 136 3.42 -13.70 12.56
CA LEU A 136 2.74 -12.69 13.36
C LEU A 136 2.14 -13.26 14.66
N VAL A 137 1.63 -14.49 14.60
CA VAL A 137 0.97 -15.10 15.77
C VAL A 137 1.94 -15.33 16.92
N ASN A 138 3.12 -15.88 16.66
CA ASN A 138 4.07 -16.21 17.70
C ASN A 138 5.01 -15.05 18.06
N THR A 139 5.26 -14.14 17.10
CA THR A 139 6.26 -13.07 17.27
C THR A 139 5.69 -11.75 17.77
N THR A 140 4.37 -11.49 17.66
CA THR A 140 3.76 -10.27 18.20
C THR A 140 3.87 -10.22 19.73
N LYS A 141 4.56 -9.20 20.23
CA LYS A 141 4.75 -8.87 21.66
C LYS A 141 3.99 -7.63 22.08
N THR A 142 3.55 -6.80 21.14
CA THR A 142 2.70 -5.63 21.42
C THR A 142 1.45 -6.06 22.16
N ILE A 143 1.19 -5.45 23.31
CA ILE A 143 0.05 -5.72 24.18
C ILE A 143 -0.94 -4.58 24.11
N ILE A 144 -2.21 -4.92 24.01
CA ILE A 144 -3.33 -3.99 24.12
C ILE A 144 -4.26 -4.45 25.24
N LYS A 145 -4.51 -3.58 26.21
CA LYS A 145 -5.35 -3.89 27.38
C LYS A 145 -6.44 -2.84 27.59
N PRO A 146 -7.67 -3.27 27.93
CA PRO A 146 -8.72 -2.33 28.31
C PRO A 146 -8.38 -1.61 29.61
N LYS A 147 -8.68 -0.30 29.66
CA LYS A 147 -8.53 0.58 30.83
C LYS A 147 -9.70 1.56 30.87
N GLY A 148 -10.74 1.23 31.60
CA GLY A 148 -11.96 2.03 31.66
C GLY A 148 -12.64 2.14 30.29
N ASP A 149 -12.76 3.34 29.75
CA ASP A 149 -13.33 3.67 28.45
C ASP A 149 -12.30 3.72 27.29
N LYS A 150 -11.05 3.35 27.59
CA LYS A 150 -9.91 3.37 26.66
C LYS A 150 -9.23 2.01 26.58
N PHE A 151 -8.23 1.92 25.72
CA PHE A 151 -7.22 0.86 25.73
C PHE A 151 -5.83 1.47 25.94
N VAL A 152 -4.95 0.72 26.60
CA VAL A 152 -3.53 1.06 26.73
C VAL A 152 -2.72 0.09 25.90
N VAL A 153 -1.81 0.65 25.10
CA VAL A 153 -0.94 -0.09 24.18
C VAL A 153 0.50 0.06 24.63
N ASN A 154 1.23 -1.07 24.66
CA ASN A 154 2.67 -1.14 24.89
C ASN A 154 3.29 -2.12 23.90
N GLY A 155 4.43 -1.74 23.30
CA GLY A 155 5.13 -2.60 22.34
C GLY A 155 6.13 -1.85 21.49
N GLU A 156 6.59 -2.52 20.45
CA GLU A 156 7.54 -1.98 19.49
C GLU A 156 7.18 -2.45 18.07
N LYS A 157 7.33 -1.58 17.09
CA LYS A 157 7.15 -1.90 15.68
C LYS A 157 8.37 -1.47 14.88
N VAL A 158 8.73 -2.25 13.86
CA VAL A 158 9.94 -2.06 13.06
C VAL A 158 9.68 -2.31 11.59
N TYR A 159 10.49 -1.73 10.72
CA TYR A 159 10.36 -1.78 9.26
C TYR A 159 9.03 -1.22 8.76
N ILE A 160 8.64 -0.11 9.34
CA ILE A 160 7.37 0.57 9.06
C ILE A 160 7.61 1.69 8.05
N SER A 161 6.85 1.69 6.96
CA SER A 161 6.90 2.75 5.94
C SER A 161 6.20 4.02 6.41
N GLY A 162 6.73 5.18 6.02
CA GLY A 162 6.09 6.48 6.25
C GLY A 162 6.21 7.01 7.68
N VAL A 163 7.19 6.55 8.47
CA VAL A 163 7.37 7.02 9.87
C VAL A 163 7.72 8.49 9.92
N LYS A 164 8.69 8.95 9.12
CA LYS A 164 9.10 10.36 9.03
C LYS A 164 7.95 11.25 8.54
N GLU A 165 7.23 10.80 7.52
CA GLU A 165 6.08 11.50 6.94
C GLU A 165 4.95 11.64 7.96
N SER A 166 4.65 10.57 8.70
CA SER A 166 3.66 10.55 9.76
C SER A 166 4.03 11.44 10.94
N GLU A 167 5.30 11.44 11.34
CA GLU A 167 5.80 12.32 12.40
C GLU A 167 5.69 13.79 12.01
N LYS A 168 6.10 14.11 10.76
CA LYS A 168 6.17 15.48 10.25
C LYS A 168 4.81 16.08 9.91
N TYR A 169 3.95 15.31 9.25
CA TYR A 169 2.72 15.81 8.64
C TYR A 169 1.44 15.27 9.29
N GLY A 170 1.55 14.23 10.08
CA GLY A 170 0.45 13.50 10.67
C GLY A 170 0.29 12.13 10.05
N GLY A 171 -0.02 11.15 10.90
CA GLY A 171 -0.22 9.78 10.48
C GLY A 171 -0.79 8.89 11.56
N VAL A 172 -1.49 7.88 11.09
CA VAL A 172 -2.06 6.79 11.88
C VAL A 172 -1.68 5.45 11.28
N TYR A 173 -1.64 4.41 12.10
CA TYR A 173 -1.27 3.08 11.65
C TYR A 173 -2.32 2.05 12.01
N TRP A 174 -2.72 1.25 11.05
CA TRP A 174 -3.39 -0.01 11.28
C TRP A 174 -2.40 -0.96 11.98
N THR A 175 -2.71 -1.38 13.18
CA THR A 175 -1.75 -2.09 14.05
C THR A 175 -2.38 -3.33 14.67
N LEU A 176 -1.55 -4.33 14.97
CA LEU A 176 -1.91 -5.52 15.71
C LEU A 176 -1.27 -5.55 17.11
N GLY A 177 -2.04 -5.97 18.09
CA GLY A 177 -1.56 -6.31 19.42
C GLY A 177 -2.30 -7.51 20.00
N LYS A 178 -1.72 -8.13 21.00
CA LYS A 178 -2.35 -9.21 21.77
C LYS A 178 -3.01 -8.69 23.03
N GLU A 179 -4.19 -9.20 23.35
CA GLU A 179 -4.84 -8.93 24.63
C GLU A 179 -4.30 -9.88 25.74
N ASP A 180 -3.92 -11.10 25.35
CA ASP A 180 -3.19 -12.06 26.19
C ASP A 180 -1.81 -12.33 25.58
N PRO A 181 -0.70 -12.02 26.27
CA PRO A 181 0.67 -12.25 25.77
C PRO A 181 0.97 -13.70 25.38
N LYS A 182 0.31 -14.66 26.03
CA LYS A 182 0.46 -16.10 25.79
C LYS A 182 -0.58 -16.66 24.82
N GLY A 183 -1.50 -15.79 24.35
CA GLY A 183 -2.59 -16.21 23.49
C GLY A 183 -2.18 -16.45 22.04
N ASP A 184 -3.04 -17.15 21.33
CA ASP A 184 -2.94 -17.43 19.91
C ASP A 184 -3.54 -16.29 19.05
N HIS A 185 -3.79 -16.58 17.77
CA HIS A 185 -4.40 -15.64 16.82
C HIS A 185 -5.79 -15.11 17.27
N LYS A 186 -6.51 -15.81 18.16
CA LYS A 186 -7.83 -15.41 18.68
C LYS A 186 -7.74 -14.34 19.77
N THR A 187 -6.54 -14.04 20.24
CA THR A 187 -6.30 -12.94 21.18
C THR A 187 -5.74 -11.70 20.52
N MET A 188 -5.52 -11.75 19.19
CA MET A 188 -5.00 -10.63 18.42
C MET A 188 -6.13 -9.67 18.05
N THR A 189 -5.96 -8.42 18.43
CA THR A 189 -6.91 -7.33 18.14
C THR A 189 -6.24 -6.28 17.25
N ALA A 190 -6.96 -5.87 16.21
CA ALA A 190 -6.55 -4.78 15.34
C ALA A 190 -7.05 -3.44 15.88
N PHE A 191 -6.24 -2.41 15.75
CA PHE A 191 -6.58 -1.06 16.21
C PHE A 191 -5.83 0.01 15.43
N ILE A 192 -6.33 1.25 15.48
CA ILE A 192 -5.61 2.42 15.01
C ILE A 192 -4.65 2.89 16.09
N LEU A 193 -3.37 2.98 15.72
CA LEU A 193 -2.35 3.65 16.52
C LEU A 193 -2.14 5.07 15.98
N PRO A 194 -2.52 6.12 16.74
CA PRO A 194 -2.28 7.50 16.32
C PRO A 194 -0.82 7.87 16.59
N LEU A 195 0.00 8.00 15.54
CA LEU A 195 1.37 8.48 15.67
C LEU A 195 1.40 9.99 15.89
N ASN A 196 0.73 10.72 15.01
CA ASN A 196 0.56 12.17 15.07
C ASN A 196 -0.79 12.56 14.45
N MET A 197 -1.69 13.08 15.26
CA MET A 197 -3.01 13.56 14.83
C MET A 197 -3.03 15.06 14.50
N GLY A 198 -1.88 15.65 14.11
CA GLY A 198 -1.73 17.08 13.82
C GLY A 198 -1.41 17.94 15.04
N LYS A 199 -1.03 17.33 16.15
CA LYS A 199 -0.63 18.00 17.40
C LYS A 199 0.82 17.66 17.80
N GLY A 200 1.60 17.11 16.87
CA GLY A 200 2.92 16.55 17.13
C GLY A 200 2.85 15.05 17.45
N LEU A 201 4.03 14.46 17.62
CA LEU A 201 4.18 13.03 17.96
C LEU A 201 3.46 12.72 19.28
N HIS A 202 2.76 11.60 19.33
CA HIS A 202 2.06 11.16 20.56
C HIS A 202 3.06 10.99 21.72
N PRO A 203 2.81 11.52 22.93
CA PRO A 203 3.78 11.53 24.04
C PRO A 203 4.35 10.18 24.45
N GLY A 204 3.60 9.10 24.23
CA GLY A 204 4.03 7.72 24.52
C GLY A 204 4.70 7.03 23.34
N ILE A 205 5.08 7.75 22.28
CA ILE A 205 5.72 7.16 21.09
C ILE A 205 7.08 7.83 20.88
N THR A 206 8.09 7.00 20.62
CA THR A 206 9.40 7.43 20.14
C THR A 206 9.70 6.72 18.83
N THR A 207 10.24 7.43 17.85
CA THR A 207 10.52 6.95 16.51
C THR A 207 12.00 6.70 16.27
N THR A 208 12.30 5.78 15.37
CA THR A 208 13.64 5.52 14.82
C THR A 208 13.53 5.44 13.31
N LEU A 209 14.42 6.13 12.58
CA LEU A 209 14.49 6.07 11.13
C LEU A 209 15.65 5.18 10.70
N PHE A 210 15.48 4.48 9.58
CA PHE A 210 16.49 3.64 8.96
C PHE A 210 17.00 4.26 7.66
N ASP A 211 18.25 4.00 7.33
CA ASP A 211 18.84 4.36 6.04
C ASP A 211 18.55 3.22 5.05
N ASP A 212 17.64 3.46 4.12
CA ASP A 212 17.25 2.49 3.11
C ASP A 212 18.23 2.50 1.93
N MET A 213 18.36 1.36 1.22
CA MET A 213 19.16 1.26 -0.01
C MET A 213 18.42 1.73 -1.26
N GLY A 214 17.11 1.75 -1.23
CA GLY A 214 16.26 2.12 -2.37
C GLY A 214 14.91 2.59 -1.89
N ARG A 215 14.09 3.11 -2.80
CA ARG A 215 12.78 3.65 -2.47
C ARG A 215 12.88 4.79 -1.45
N MET A 216 13.92 5.62 -1.60
CA MET A 216 14.29 6.64 -0.61
C MET A 216 13.24 7.75 -0.45
N GLY A 217 12.34 7.91 -1.43
CA GLY A 217 11.26 8.91 -1.40
C GLY A 217 10.21 8.69 -0.29
N VAL A 218 10.15 7.48 0.31
CA VAL A 218 9.32 7.18 1.48
C VAL A 218 10.17 6.54 2.56
N SER A 219 10.09 7.06 3.77
CA SER A 219 10.92 6.59 4.88
C SER A 219 10.55 5.19 5.35
N THR A 220 11.55 4.47 5.87
CA THR A 220 11.35 3.27 6.68
C THR A 220 11.86 3.54 8.10
N GLY A 221 11.16 3.04 9.10
CA GLY A 221 11.55 3.23 10.48
C GLY A 221 10.89 2.25 11.43
N GLY A 222 10.89 2.61 12.68
CA GLY A 222 10.22 1.89 13.75
C GLY A 222 9.75 2.85 14.82
N PHE A 223 8.99 2.35 15.76
CA PHE A 223 8.59 3.13 16.92
C PHE A 223 8.34 2.26 18.15
N ASN A 224 8.73 2.78 19.32
CA ASN A 224 8.35 2.26 20.61
C ASN A 224 7.03 2.87 21.06
N ILE A 225 6.21 2.07 21.74
CA ILE A 225 4.89 2.42 22.21
C ILE A 225 4.86 2.18 23.73
N GLU A 226 4.78 3.25 24.50
CA GLU A 226 4.81 3.20 25.98
C GLU A 226 3.54 3.83 26.57
N ASN A 227 2.67 3.01 27.11
CA ASN A 227 1.42 3.42 27.77
C ASN A 227 0.55 4.34 26.92
N VAL A 228 0.53 4.14 25.60
CA VAL A 228 -0.29 4.90 24.67
C VAL A 228 -1.76 4.58 24.90
N GLU A 229 -2.55 5.57 25.28
CA GLU A 229 -3.98 5.44 25.45
C GLU A 229 -4.70 5.72 24.14
N ILE A 230 -5.50 4.77 23.67
CA ILE A 230 -6.37 4.90 22.50
C ILE A 230 -7.85 4.80 22.90
N PRO A 231 -8.74 5.56 22.28
CA PRO A 231 -10.17 5.47 22.55
C PRO A 231 -10.76 4.13 22.06
N LYS A 232 -11.86 3.67 22.66
CA LYS A 232 -12.49 2.39 22.28
C LYS A 232 -12.88 2.30 20.82
N HIS A 233 -13.29 3.40 20.23
CA HIS A 233 -13.71 3.43 18.83
C HIS A 233 -12.54 3.23 17.84
N TYR A 234 -11.28 3.29 18.29
CA TYR A 234 -10.11 2.95 17.46
C TYR A 234 -9.87 1.45 17.31
N ILE A 235 -10.62 0.59 17.99
CA ILE A 235 -10.60 -0.85 17.72
C ILE A 235 -11.21 -1.10 16.34
N ILE A 236 -10.50 -1.88 15.53
CA ILE A 236 -10.92 -2.24 14.17
C ILE A 236 -11.68 -3.57 14.23
N GLY A 237 -12.95 -3.52 13.89
CA GLY A 237 -13.86 -4.67 13.90
C GLY A 237 -14.02 -5.30 15.27
N GLN A 238 -14.01 -6.62 15.33
CA GLN A 238 -14.22 -7.37 16.57
C GLN A 238 -12.89 -7.71 17.23
N ARG A 239 -12.81 -7.53 18.56
CA ARG A 239 -11.67 -7.96 19.38
C ARG A 239 -11.41 -9.47 19.20
N GLY A 240 -10.15 -9.85 19.15
CA GLY A 240 -9.73 -11.23 18.90
C GLY A 240 -9.86 -11.68 17.42
N ARG A 241 -10.28 -10.80 16.52
CA ARG A 241 -10.37 -11.09 15.08
C ARG A 241 -9.33 -10.36 14.24
N GLY A 242 -8.42 -9.61 14.85
CA GLY A 242 -7.44 -8.76 14.19
C GLY A 242 -6.54 -9.52 13.20
N PHE A 243 -6.14 -10.74 13.53
CA PHE A 243 -5.34 -11.59 12.63
C PHE A 243 -6.05 -11.83 11.29
N TYR A 244 -7.33 -12.19 11.31
CA TYR A 244 -8.08 -12.47 10.09
C TYR A 244 -8.30 -11.21 9.25
N GLN A 245 -8.57 -10.08 9.89
CA GLN A 245 -8.72 -8.79 9.21
C GLN A 245 -7.40 -8.34 8.57
N ALA A 246 -6.25 -8.59 9.24
CA ALA A 246 -4.94 -8.37 8.68
C ALA A 246 -4.72 -9.20 7.42
N MET A 247 -5.06 -10.50 7.43
CA MET A 247 -4.89 -11.38 6.27
C MET A 247 -5.71 -10.90 5.07
N GLU A 248 -6.93 -10.41 5.28
CA GLU A 248 -7.75 -9.82 4.22
C GLU A 248 -7.10 -8.54 3.65
N SER A 249 -6.68 -7.61 4.50
CA SER A 249 -6.00 -6.38 4.06
C SER A 249 -4.67 -6.68 3.36
N PHE A 250 -3.92 -7.70 3.81
CA PHE A 250 -2.73 -8.17 3.10
C PHE A 250 -3.04 -8.72 1.71
N SER A 251 -4.19 -9.39 1.52
CA SER A 251 -4.58 -9.86 0.18
C SER A 251 -4.81 -8.66 -0.76
N ALA A 252 -5.49 -7.60 -0.32
CA ALA A 252 -5.63 -6.37 -1.10
C ALA A 252 -4.25 -5.75 -1.43
N ALA A 253 -3.37 -5.64 -0.42
CA ALA A 253 -2.04 -5.07 -0.60
C ALA A 253 -1.18 -5.87 -1.59
N ARG A 254 -1.25 -7.21 -1.58
CA ARG A 254 -0.49 -8.07 -2.50
C ARG A 254 -0.92 -7.88 -3.95
N VAL A 255 -2.20 -7.74 -4.21
CA VAL A 255 -2.69 -7.44 -5.57
C VAL A 255 -2.10 -6.12 -6.07
N LEU A 256 -2.14 -5.07 -5.24
CA LEU A 256 -1.60 -3.75 -5.59
C LEU A 256 -0.06 -3.75 -5.72
N ILE A 257 0.66 -4.54 -4.91
CA ILE A 257 2.11 -4.74 -5.08
C ILE A 257 2.38 -5.39 -6.43
N GLY A 258 1.62 -6.42 -6.81
CA GLY A 258 1.75 -7.05 -8.12
C GLY A 258 1.59 -6.04 -9.26
N ALA A 259 0.54 -5.21 -9.22
CA ALA A 259 0.32 -4.15 -10.21
C ALA A 259 1.47 -3.11 -10.24
N THR A 260 1.99 -2.72 -9.08
CA THR A 260 3.16 -1.84 -8.97
C THR A 260 4.40 -2.45 -9.65
N CYS A 261 4.67 -3.72 -9.38
CA CYS A 261 5.80 -4.44 -10.01
C CYS A 261 5.65 -4.54 -11.53
N LEU A 262 4.42 -4.77 -12.03
CA LEU A 262 4.15 -4.81 -13.48
C LEU A 262 4.47 -3.49 -14.16
N GLY A 263 4.05 -2.37 -13.58
CA GLY A 263 4.35 -1.04 -14.14
C GLY A 263 5.85 -0.77 -14.25
N ALA A 264 6.59 -1.04 -13.17
CA ALA A 264 8.04 -0.87 -13.15
C ALA A 264 8.75 -1.82 -14.13
N ALA A 265 8.34 -3.11 -14.17
CA ALA A 265 8.91 -4.10 -15.10
C ALA A 265 8.66 -3.73 -16.57
N GLN A 266 7.45 -3.24 -16.90
CA GLN A 266 7.13 -2.79 -18.24
C GLN A 266 8.04 -1.64 -18.68
N THR A 267 8.24 -0.63 -17.83
CA THR A 267 9.12 0.50 -18.17
C THR A 267 10.58 0.06 -18.32
N CYS A 268 11.07 -0.85 -17.47
CA CYS A 268 12.41 -1.42 -17.64
C CYS A 268 12.55 -2.13 -19.00
N LEU A 269 11.56 -2.94 -19.37
CA LEU A 269 11.55 -3.63 -20.65
C LEU A 269 11.53 -2.67 -21.83
N ASP A 270 10.74 -1.60 -21.77
CA ASP A 270 10.65 -0.57 -22.83
C ASP A 270 12.00 0.16 -23.00
N ILE A 271 12.69 0.49 -21.90
CA ILE A 271 14.04 1.06 -21.89
C ILE A 271 15.04 0.10 -22.52
N ASP A 272 14.98 -1.18 -22.17
CA ASP A 272 15.87 -2.21 -22.73
C ASP A 272 15.66 -2.38 -24.22
N ILE A 273 14.40 -2.45 -24.68
CA ILE A 273 14.06 -2.53 -26.10
C ILE A 273 14.61 -1.34 -26.88
N ASP A 274 14.45 -0.13 -26.36
CA ASP A 274 14.98 1.06 -27.03
C ASP A 274 16.50 1.08 -27.02
N TYR A 275 17.14 0.67 -25.96
CA TYR A 275 18.60 0.59 -25.87
C TYR A 275 19.17 -0.42 -26.87
N VAL A 276 18.64 -1.64 -26.96
CA VAL A 276 19.16 -2.68 -27.85
C VAL A 276 18.95 -2.38 -29.33
N LYS A 277 17.95 -1.54 -29.68
CA LYS A 277 17.76 -1.02 -31.05
C LYS A 277 18.82 -0.01 -31.43
N GLN A 278 19.32 0.78 -30.49
CA GLN A 278 20.24 1.88 -30.74
C GLN A 278 21.72 1.47 -30.58
N ARG A 279 22.02 0.70 -29.52
CA ARG A 279 23.39 0.28 -29.20
C ARG A 279 23.89 -0.74 -30.23
N LYS A 280 25.06 -0.46 -30.83
CA LYS A 280 25.69 -1.33 -31.82
C LYS A 280 26.94 -2.00 -31.28
N GLN A 281 27.13 -3.27 -31.61
CA GLN A 281 28.36 -4.04 -31.45
C GLN A 281 28.57 -4.91 -32.68
N PHE A 282 29.82 -5.10 -33.08
CA PHE A 282 30.19 -5.87 -34.28
C PHE A 282 29.45 -5.41 -35.54
N GLY A 283 29.25 -4.09 -35.68
CA GLY A 283 28.64 -3.46 -36.85
C GLY A 283 27.10 -3.54 -36.94
N ARG A 284 26.41 -4.13 -35.96
CA ARG A 284 24.93 -4.26 -35.95
C ARG A 284 24.32 -3.94 -34.57
N PRO A 285 23.01 -3.59 -34.48
CA PRO A 285 22.33 -3.38 -33.22
C PRO A 285 22.41 -4.60 -32.30
N LEU A 286 22.42 -4.38 -30.97
CA LEU A 286 22.41 -5.49 -29.98
C LEU A 286 21.17 -6.37 -30.16
N GLY A 287 20.02 -5.80 -30.49
CA GLY A 287 18.79 -6.54 -30.74
C GLY A 287 18.83 -7.46 -31.97
N ALA A 288 19.91 -7.43 -32.78
CA ALA A 288 20.11 -8.38 -33.87
C ALA A 288 20.82 -9.69 -33.43
N PHE A 289 21.15 -9.83 -32.14
CA PHE A 289 21.74 -11.03 -31.59
C PHE A 289 20.70 -11.88 -30.85
N GLU A 290 20.56 -13.14 -31.23
CA GLU A 290 19.54 -14.05 -30.67
C GLU A 290 19.59 -14.15 -29.13
N GLY A 291 20.80 -14.23 -28.53
CA GLY A 291 20.95 -14.28 -27.09
C GLY A 291 20.36 -13.07 -26.35
N VAL A 292 20.34 -11.89 -26.98
CA VAL A 292 19.69 -10.68 -26.44
C VAL A 292 18.18 -10.72 -26.69
N GLN A 293 17.76 -11.20 -27.87
CA GLN A 293 16.33 -11.31 -28.22
C GLN A 293 15.60 -12.25 -27.27
N PHE A 294 16.20 -13.39 -26.89
CA PHE A 294 15.55 -14.36 -26.01
C PHE A 294 15.25 -13.77 -24.63
N GLU A 295 16.19 -13.05 -24.03
CA GLU A 295 15.98 -12.38 -22.73
C GLU A 295 14.83 -11.35 -22.77
N ILE A 296 14.73 -10.59 -23.85
CA ILE A 296 13.65 -9.60 -24.05
C ILE A 296 12.30 -10.30 -24.22
N VAL A 297 12.26 -11.38 -25.03
CA VAL A 297 11.02 -12.11 -25.26
C VAL A 297 10.56 -12.81 -24.00
N ASP A 298 11.45 -13.46 -23.25
CA ASP A 298 11.14 -14.13 -22.00
C ASP A 298 10.61 -13.13 -20.95
N SER A 299 11.25 -11.94 -20.86
CA SER A 299 10.79 -10.86 -19.99
C SER A 299 9.40 -10.37 -20.38
N HIS A 300 9.14 -10.15 -21.68
CA HIS A 300 7.82 -9.76 -22.18
C HIS A 300 6.76 -10.81 -21.85
N MET A 301 7.05 -12.09 -22.11
CA MET A 301 6.13 -13.19 -21.82
C MET A 301 5.81 -13.28 -20.33
N ALA A 302 6.81 -13.10 -19.46
CA ALA A 302 6.62 -13.11 -18.01
C ALA A 302 5.70 -11.94 -17.56
N ILE A 303 5.96 -10.71 -18.05
CA ILE A 303 5.13 -9.54 -17.72
C ILE A 303 3.67 -9.75 -18.15
N GLU A 304 3.41 -10.30 -19.35
CA GLU A 304 2.05 -10.55 -19.82
C GLU A 304 1.36 -11.64 -18.99
N ALA A 305 2.06 -12.70 -18.62
CA ALA A 305 1.51 -13.76 -17.77
C ALA A 305 1.18 -13.23 -16.37
N ASP A 306 2.09 -12.45 -15.77
CA ASP A 306 1.91 -11.86 -14.44
C ASP A 306 0.79 -10.82 -14.44
N ARG A 307 0.65 -10.03 -15.52
CA ARG A 307 -0.46 -9.09 -15.70
C ARG A 307 -1.81 -9.80 -15.62
N LEU A 308 -1.96 -10.93 -16.33
CA LEU A 308 -3.19 -11.72 -16.26
C LEU A 308 -3.47 -12.26 -14.86
N LEU A 309 -2.45 -12.67 -14.10
CA LEU A 309 -2.61 -13.15 -12.72
C LEU A 309 -3.03 -12.02 -11.78
N VAL A 310 -2.37 -10.87 -11.85
CA VAL A 310 -2.68 -9.70 -11.00
C VAL A 310 -4.11 -9.22 -11.25
N TYR A 311 -4.50 -9.00 -12.50
CA TYR A 311 -5.85 -8.52 -12.83
C TYR A 311 -6.92 -9.57 -12.56
N LYS A 312 -6.61 -10.86 -12.67
CA LYS A 312 -7.50 -11.92 -12.20
C LYS A 312 -7.74 -11.83 -10.69
N ALA A 313 -6.69 -11.63 -9.91
CA ALA A 313 -6.82 -11.47 -8.44
C ALA A 313 -7.63 -10.21 -8.08
N ALA A 314 -7.39 -9.09 -8.76
CA ALA A 314 -8.16 -7.85 -8.60
C ALA A 314 -9.64 -8.07 -8.93
N TRP A 315 -9.93 -8.71 -10.06
CA TRP A 315 -11.29 -9.06 -10.45
C TRP A 315 -11.96 -10.00 -9.42
N MET A 316 -11.27 -11.01 -8.90
CA MET A 316 -11.81 -11.90 -7.86
C MET A 316 -12.16 -11.13 -6.59
N TRP A 317 -11.32 -10.15 -6.19
CA TRP A 317 -11.60 -9.24 -5.08
C TRP A 317 -12.91 -8.48 -5.31
N ASP A 318 -13.03 -7.82 -6.47
CA ASP A 318 -14.22 -7.04 -6.83
C ASP A 318 -15.48 -7.90 -6.88
N GLN A 319 -15.39 -9.12 -7.45
CA GLN A 319 -16.52 -10.05 -7.50
C GLN A 319 -17.01 -10.44 -6.09
N HIS A 320 -16.09 -10.69 -5.16
CA HIS A 320 -16.44 -11.09 -3.80
C HIS A 320 -16.98 -9.90 -2.97
N TYR A 321 -16.21 -8.82 -2.90
CA TYR A 321 -16.49 -7.72 -1.95
C TYR A 321 -17.47 -6.67 -2.50
N ARG A 322 -17.47 -6.41 -3.79
CA ARG A 322 -18.36 -5.41 -4.40
C ARG A 322 -19.62 -6.04 -5.01
N ASN A 323 -19.48 -7.15 -5.72
CA ASN A 323 -20.59 -7.79 -6.44
C ASN A 323 -21.26 -8.89 -5.63
N GLY A 324 -20.78 -9.20 -4.42
CA GLY A 324 -21.40 -10.14 -3.49
C GLY A 324 -21.39 -11.60 -3.94
N ARG A 325 -20.50 -11.97 -4.85
CA ARG A 325 -20.37 -13.35 -5.34
C ARG A 325 -19.82 -14.28 -4.27
N LYS A 326 -20.66 -15.20 -3.81
CA LYS A 326 -20.31 -16.15 -2.74
C LYS A 326 -19.57 -17.40 -3.23
N ASP A 327 -19.58 -17.66 -4.54
CA ASP A 327 -18.84 -18.74 -5.18
C ASP A 327 -17.32 -18.47 -5.29
N ILE A 328 -16.90 -17.22 -5.07
CA ILE A 328 -15.50 -16.84 -4.90
C ILE A 328 -15.28 -16.59 -3.41
N SER A 329 -14.53 -17.45 -2.75
CA SER A 329 -14.26 -17.33 -1.31
C SER A 329 -13.06 -16.40 -1.04
N LYS A 330 -12.96 -15.91 0.21
CA LYS A 330 -11.77 -15.18 0.68
C LYS A 330 -10.49 -16.01 0.55
N LEU A 331 -10.60 -17.34 0.68
CA LEU A 331 -9.47 -18.25 0.50
C LEU A 331 -9.03 -18.33 -0.97
N ASP A 332 -9.98 -18.29 -1.92
CA ASP A 332 -9.65 -18.27 -3.35
C ASP A 332 -8.92 -16.98 -3.72
N ILE A 333 -9.35 -15.83 -3.17
CA ILE A 333 -8.64 -14.55 -3.33
C ILE A 333 -7.23 -14.66 -2.74
N ALA A 334 -7.11 -15.15 -1.51
CA ALA A 334 -5.81 -15.29 -0.86
C ALA A 334 -4.84 -16.25 -1.59
N LYS A 335 -5.35 -17.23 -2.33
CA LYS A 335 -4.53 -18.10 -3.18
C LYS A 335 -4.14 -17.47 -4.53
N ALA A 336 -4.92 -16.49 -4.99
CA ALA A 336 -4.66 -15.79 -6.24
C ALA A 336 -3.68 -14.62 -6.05
N THR A 337 -3.55 -14.12 -4.82
CA THR A 337 -2.63 -13.04 -4.43
C THR A 337 -1.32 -13.59 -3.88
#